data_2bc0939a5e201fe0cd1ee687e6876daa
#
_entry.id   2bc0939a5e201fe0cd1ee687e6876daa
#
_cell.length_a   1.000
_cell.length_b   1.000
_cell.length_c   1.000
_cell.angle_alpha   90.00
_cell.angle_beta   90.00
_cell.angle_gamma   90.00
#
_symmetry.space_group_name_H-M   'P 1'
#
loop_
_entity.id
_entity.type
_entity.pdbx_description
1 polymer ?
#
loop_
_entity_poly.entity_id
_entity_poly.type
_entity_poly.pdbx_seq_one_letter_code
_entity_poly.pdbx_strand_id
1 'polypeptide(L)'
;MTDKPVAGPIVRLSNVVKTYNGDGLKVSAVNDISFDIRRQRFTMIVGPSGSGKTTLLNLIGCIDVPTAGRIEVCGEDVAKLSDNKITDFRARNIAFVFQNFNLYPVLSAYENVEYPLLLIGMPAKQRQERTLAMLEAVGLADQRRHRPNQLSGGQKQRVAIARALIKHPEIVLADEPTANLDSHTGEQIIDLMHKVQREQKVSFIFSSHDPQLISRAEDTFVIRDGQLVEQRAGEGQ
;
A
#
# COMPACT_ATOMS: atom_id res chain seq x y z
N MET A 1 -9.12 2.12 24.50
CA MET A 1 -7.69 2.07 24.14
C MET A 1 -7.30 3.49 23.81
N THR A 2 -6.41 4.06 24.58
CA THR A 2 -6.04 5.48 24.53
C THR A 2 -5.23 5.76 23.26
N ASP A 3 -5.84 6.52 22.36
CA ASP A 3 -5.26 7.06 21.15
C ASP A 3 -4.18 8.10 21.52
N LYS A 4 -2.96 7.63 21.83
CA LYS A 4 -1.80 8.53 21.87
C LYS A 4 -1.39 8.75 20.41
N PRO A 5 -1.36 9.99 19.92
CA PRO A 5 -0.76 10.27 18.63
C PRO A 5 0.69 9.79 18.69
N VAL A 6 1.01 8.76 17.92
CA VAL A 6 2.39 8.26 17.80
C VAL A 6 3.18 9.37 17.11
N ALA A 7 3.94 10.11 17.91
CA ALA A 7 4.84 11.14 17.38
C ALA A 7 5.92 10.47 16.53
N GLY A 8 6.16 10.98 15.32
CA GLY A 8 7.22 10.49 14.42
C GLY A 8 6.69 10.02 13.06
N PRO A 9 7.58 9.62 12.17
CA PRO A 9 7.23 9.15 10.83
C PRO A 9 6.43 7.85 10.89
N ILE A 10 5.67 7.56 9.82
CA ILE A 10 4.97 6.28 9.66
C ILE A 10 5.95 5.16 9.29
N VAL A 11 6.97 5.50 8.50
CA VAL A 11 8.09 4.62 8.14
C VAL A 11 9.39 5.38 8.31
N ARG A 12 10.39 4.73 8.90
CA ARG A 12 11.79 5.20 8.95
C ARG A 12 12.70 4.14 8.38
N LEU A 13 13.53 4.53 7.44
CA LEU A 13 14.59 3.71 6.86
C LEU A 13 15.94 4.29 7.30
N SER A 14 16.86 3.43 7.75
CA SER A 14 18.19 3.81 8.20
C SER A 14 19.23 2.86 7.60
N ASN A 15 20.02 3.38 6.66
CA ASN A 15 21.08 2.65 5.94
C ASN A 15 20.62 1.29 5.38
N VAL A 16 19.43 1.25 4.79
CA VAL A 16 18.80 0.02 4.32
C VAL A 16 19.47 -0.49 3.08
N VAL A 17 19.87 -1.76 3.13
CA VAL A 17 20.44 -2.50 2.00
C VAL A 17 19.62 -3.76 1.75
N LYS A 18 19.33 -4.05 0.48
CA LYS A 18 18.75 -5.33 0.06
C LYS A 18 19.51 -5.89 -1.13
N THR A 19 20.04 -7.08 -0.93
CA THR A 19 20.76 -7.82 -1.97
C THR A 19 20.12 -9.18 -2.17
N TYR A 20 19.86 -9.54 -3.40
CA TYR A 20 19.44 -10.89 -3.79
C TYR A 20 20.64 -11.67 -4.33
N ASN A 21 20.78 -12.91 -3.93
CA ASN A 21 21.77 -13.84 -4.46
C ASN A 21 21.03 -14.88 -5.30
N GLY A 22 21.32 -14.94 -6.59
CA GLY A 22 20.76 -15.93 -7.52
C GLY A 22 21.77 -16.32 -8.58
N ASP A 23 21.88 -17.60 -8.89
CA ASP A 23 22.70 -18.18 -9.96
C ASP A 23 24.14 -17.61 -10.11
N GLY A 24 24.79 -17.34 -8.97
CA GLY A 24 26.14 -16.75 -8.92
C GLY A 24 26.20 -15.23 -9.15
N LEU A 25 25.09 -14.56 -9.41
CA LEU A 25 24.98 -13.11 -9.54
C LEU A 25 24.43 -12.49 -8.24
N LYS A 26 25.10 -11.44 -7.78
CA LYS A 26 24.67 -10.62 -6.63
C LYS A 26 24.05 -9.35 -7.16
N VAL A 27 22.73 -9.17 -6.96
CA VAL A 27 21.99 -7.97 -7.37
C VAL A 27 21.65 -7.14 -6.15
N SER A 28 22.20 -5.93 -6.05
CA SER A 28 21.84 -4.97 -5.02
C SER A 28 20.60 -4.18 -5.48
N ALA A 29 19.43 -4.55 -4.97
CA ALA A 29 18.18 -3.90 -5.34
C ALA A 29 17.89 -2.63 -4.54
N VAL A 30 18.43 -2.52 -3.32
CA VAL A 30 18.40 -1.34 -2.47
C VAL A 30 19.78 -1.16 -1.86
N ASN A 31 20.35 0.04 -1.96
CA ASN A 31 21.73 0.31 -1.61
C ASN A 31 21.83 1.58 -0.75
N ASP A 32 21.97 1.40 0.56
CA ASP A 32 22.16 2.43 1.57
C ASP A 32 21.10 3.55 1.56
N ILE A 33 19.81 3.15 1.60
CA ILE A 33 18.71 4.10 1.62
C ILE A 33 18.35 4.51 3.05
N SER A 34 18.27 5.84 3.27
CA SER A 34 17.82 6.44 4.53
C SER A 34 16.87 7.59 4.25
N PHE A 35 15.63 7.49 4.75
CA PHE A 35 14.64 8.57 4.77
C PHE A 35 13.45 8.24 5.69
N ASP A 36 12.67 9.27 6.02
CA ASP A 36 11.45 9.19 6.80
C ASP A 36 10.23 9.48 5.93
N ILE A 37 9.16 8.64 6.04
CA ILE A 37 7.85 8.90 5.43
C ILE A 37 6.92 9.45 6.51
N ARG A 38 6.30 10.58 6.23
CA ARG A 38 5.36 11.24 7.14
C ARG A 38 4.02 10.50 7.22
N ARG A 39 3.35 10.60 8.38
CA ARG A 39 2.01 10.02 8.58
C ARG A 39 0.95 10.76 7.79
N GLN A 40 -0.09 10.03 7.39
CA GLN A 40 -1.30 10.57 6.75
C GLN A 40 -0.98 11.38 5.48
N ARG A 41 0.03 10.95 4.72
CA ARG A 41 0.48 11.58 3.49
C ARG A 41 0.27 10.67 2.28
N PHE A 42 0.16 11.33 1.14
CA PHE A 42 0.16 10.72 -0.18
C PHE A 42 1.59 10.76 -0.73
N THR A 43 2.32 9.68 -0.48
CA THR A 43 3.76 9.58 -0.75
C THR A 43 4.03 8.77 -2.00
N MET A 44 4.91 9.27 -2.87
CA MET A 44 5.34 8.59 -4.09
C MET A 44 6.80 8.15 -4.02
N ILE A 45 7.07 6.92 -4.41
CA ILE A 45 8.40 6.39 -4.70
C ILE A 45 8.50 6.27 -6.22
N VAL A 46 9.32 7.11 -6.84
CA VAL A 46 9.45 7.21 -8.30
C VAL A 46 10.83 6.79 -8.78
N GLY A 47 10.93 6.36 -10.02
CA GLY A 47 12.19 5.97 -10.64
C GLY A 47 11.98 5.03 -11.84
N PRO A 48 13.00 4.78 -12.65
CA PRO A 48 12.91 3.89 -13.81
C PRO A 48 12.57 2.45 -13.42
N SER A 49 12.19 1.63 -14.39
CA SER A 49 12.01 0.20 -14.15
C SER A 49 13.33 -0.41 -13.65
N GLY A 50 13.25 -1.34 -12.70
CA GLY A 50 14.43 -1.98 -12.10
C GLY A 50 15.17 -1.14 -11.05
N SER A 51 14.72 0.08 -10.72
CA SER A 51 15.42 0.94 -9.74
C SER A 51 15.27 0.52 -8.26
N GLY A 52 14.51 -0.54 -7.96
CA GLY A 52 14.33 -1.04 -6.59
C GLY A 52 13.04 -0.64 -5.90
N LYS A 53 12.10 0.07 -6.56
CA LYS A 53 10.83 0.56 -5.98
C LYS A 53 9.98 -0.56 -5.37
N THR A 54 9.69 -1.61 -6.13
CA THR A 54 8.91 -2.75 -5.66
C THR A 54 9.60 -3.47 -4.50
N THR A 55 10.94 -3.60 -4.55
CA THR A 55 11.72 -4.14 -3.42
C THR A 55 11.54 -3.28 -2.18
N LEU A 56 11.62 -1.96 -2.32
CA LEU A 56 11.45 -1.04 -1.21
C LEU A 56 10.04 -1.11 -0.62
N LEU A 57 8.99 -1.19 -1.46
CA LEU A 57 7.62 -1.41 -1.01
C LEU A 57 7.48 -2.74 -0.27
N ASN A 58 8.11 -3.82 -0.74
CA ASN A 58 8.08 -5.13 -0.08
C ASN A 58 8.77 -5.10 1.29
N LEU A 59 9.87 -4.38 1.42
CA LEU A 59 10.56 -4.17 2.69
C LEU A 59 9.69 -3.38 3.68
N ILE A 60 9.12 -2.24 3.26
CA ILE A 60 8.19 -1.43 4.05
C ILE A 60 6.96 -2.24 4.43
N GLY A 61 6.49 -3.08 3.50
CA GLY A 61 5.32 -3.95 3.68
C GLY A 61 5.55 -5.18 4.52
N CYS A 62 6.76 -5.37 5.05
CA CYS A 62 7.13 -6.56 5.82
C CYS A 62 6.88 -7.89 5.06
N ILE A 63 6.96 -7.87 3.73
CA ILE A 63 6.93 -9.07 2.87
C ILE A 63 8.34 -9.64 2.76
N ASP A 64 9.34 -8.76 2.74
CA ASP A 64 10.75 -9.11 2.66
C ASP A 64 11.52 -8.45 3.82
N VAL A 65 12.75 -8.89 4.07
CA VAL A 65 13.62 -8.39 5.13
C VAL A 65 14.86 -7.73 4.53
N PRO A 66 15.39 -6.64 5.11
CA PRO A 66 16.63 -6.02 4.63
C PRO A 66 17.82 -6.94 4.87
N THR A 67 18.83 -6.86 3.99
CA THR A 67 20.12 -7.55 4.17
C THR A 67 20.96 -6.84 5.24
N ALA A 68 20.85 -5.50 5.32
CA ALA A 68 21.48 -4.67 6.34
C ALA A 68 20.66 -3.38 6.56
N GLY A 69 20.96 -2.66 7.62
CA GLY A 69 20.24 -1.46 8.01
C GLY A 69 19.01 -1.76 8.87
N ARG A 70 18.17 -0.74 9.07
CA ARG A 70 17.02 -0.83 9.95
C ARG A 70 15.78 -0.22 9.30
N ILE A 71 14.62 -0.87 9.51
CA ILE A 71 13.32 -0.36 9.07
C ILE A 71 12.38 -0.33 10.28
N GLU A 72 11.83 0.85 10.56
CA GLU A 72 10.76 1.03 11.52
C GLU A 72 9.47 1.36 10.77
N VAL A 73 8.39 0.64 11.07
CA VAL A 73 7.06 0.82 10.47
C VAL A 73 6.05 1.00 11.60
N CYS A 74 5.25 2.04 11.56
CA CYS A 74 4.30 2.40 12.63
C CYS A 74 4.94 2.49 14.03
N GLY A 75 6.25 2.85 14.10
CA GLY A 75 7.03 2.93 15.33
C GLY A 75 7.62 1.60 15.83
N GLU A 76 7.39 0.49 15.12
CA GLU A 76 7.95 -0.82 15.44
C GLU A 76 9.16 -1.14 14.57
N ASP A 77 10.24 -1.61 15.17
CA ASP A 77 11.41 -2.14 14.46
C ASP A 77 11.07 -3.55 13.92
N VAL A 78 10.79 -3.63 12.62
CA VAL A 78 10.28 -4.87 12.02
C VAL A 78 11.28 -6.04 12.06
N ALA A 79 12.57 -5.75 12.12
CA ALA A 79 13.61 -6.79 12.24
C ALA A 79 13.63 -7.49 13.60
N LYS A 80 13.02 -6.88 14.62
CA LYS A 80 12.94 -7.47 15.98
C LYS A 80 11.68 -8.31 16.21
N LEU A 81 10.77 -8.33 15.23
CA LEU A 81 9.54 -9.09 15.32
C LEU A 81 9.81 -10.56 14.93
N SER A 82 9.26 -11.50 15.70
CA SER A 82 9.22 -12.90 15.28
C SER A 82 8.23 -13.10 14.12
N ASP A 83 8.33 -14.21 13.38
CA ASP A 83 7.50 -14.51 12.21
C ASP A 83 5.98 -14.39 12.49
N ASN A 84 5.53 -14.88 13.63
CA ASN A 84 4.14 -14.75 14.04
C ASN A 84 3.76 -13.29 14.32
N LYS A 85 4.61 -12.55 15.02
CA LYS A 85 4.37 -11.13 15.34
C LYS A 85 4.39 -10.25 14.10
N ILE A 86 5.29 -10.49 13.15
CA ILE A 86 5.34 -9.72 11.89
C ILE A 86 4.12 -10.00 11.02
N THR A 87 3.61 -11.24 11.03
CA THR A 87 2.38 -11.60 10.33
C THR A 87 1.17 -10.90 10.93
N ASP A 88 1.01 -10.89 12.24
CA ASP A 88 -0.05 -10.17 12.94
C ASP A 88 0.06 -8.66 12.76
N PHE A 89 1.29 -8.13 12.84
CA PHE A 89 1.57 -6.71 12.62
C PHE A 89 1.16 -6.26 11.20
N ARG A 90 1.59 -7.01 10.18
CA ARG A 90 1.21 -6.75 8.79
C ARG A 90 -0.30 -6.86 8.58
N ALA A 91 -0.93 -7.89 9.13
CA ALA A 91 -2.37 -8.08 9.00
C ALA A 91 -3.17 -6.91 9.56
N ARG A 92 -2.71 -6.26 10.62
CA ARG A 92 -3.42 -5.14 11.28
C ARG A 92 -3.09 -3.79 10.66
N ASN A 93 -1.83 -3.52 10.34
CA ASN A 93 -1.36 -2.17 10.05
C ASN A 93 -1.14 -1.88 8.57
N ILE A 94 -0.92 -2.91 7.74
CA ILE A 94 -0.50 -2.73 6.35
C ILE A 94 -1.50 -3.37 5.40
N ALA A 95 -1.85 -2.66 4.32
CA ALA A 95 -2.62 -3.21 3.22
C ALA A 95 -1.89 -2.99 1.89
N PHE A 96 -2.23 -3.82 0.90
CA PHE A 96 -1.64 -3.77 -0.43
C PHE A 96 -2.70 -3.59 -1.50
N VAL A 97 -2.38 -2.73 -2.47
CA VAL A 97 -3.09 -2.59 -3.73
C VAL A 97 -2.10 -2.93 -4.85
N PHE A 98 -2.36 -3.98 -5.60
CA PHE A 98 -1.47 -4.50 -6.63
C PHE A 98 -1.90 -4.06 -8.03
N GLN A 99 -0.94 -3.94 -8.95
CA GLN A 99 -1.16 -3.64 -10.36
C GLN A 99 -2.19 -4.59 -11.02
N ASN A 100 -2.12 -5.89 -10.73
CA ASN A 100 -3.02 -6.92 -11.29
C ASN A 100 -4.24 -7.19 -10.41
N PHE A 101 -4.62 -6.26 -9.54
CA PHE A 101 -5.76 -6.31 -8.61
C PHE A 101 -5.69 -7.46 -7.59
N ASN A 102 -5.13 -8.61 -7.93
CA ASN A 102 -5.01 -9.83 -7.11
C ASN A 102 -6.32 -10.21 -6.39
N LEU A 103 -7.45 -10.10 -7.11
CA LEU A 103 -8.74 -10.53 -6.60
C LEU A 103 -8.87 -12.05 -6.66
N TYR A 104 -9.55 -12.64 -5.70
CA TYR A 104 -9.91 -14.04 -5.72
C TYR A 104 -10.98 -14.27 -6.81
N PRO A 105 -10.67 -15.01 -7.90
CA PRO A 105 -11.56 -15.06 -9.07
C PRO A 105 -12.87 -15.79 -8.82
N VAL A 106 -12.92 -16.67 -7.83
CA VAL A 106 -14.11 -17.45 -7.45
C VAL A 106 -15.04 -16.68 -6.50
N LEU A 107 -14.54 -15.63 -5.85
CA LEU A 107 -15.30 -14.81 -4.92
C LEU A 107 -15.94 -13.61 -5.64
N SER A 108 -17.13 -13.21 -5.20
CA SER A 108 -17.78 -11.97 -5.61
C SER A 108 -17.01 -10.73 -5.14
N ALA A 109 -17.39 -9.53 -5.60
CA ALA A 109 -16.87 -8.27 -5.09
C ALA A 109 -17.07 -8.13 -3.58
N TYR A 110 -18.29 -8.50 -3.10
CA TYR A 110 -18.60 -8.51 -1.67
C TYR A 110 -17.65 -9.43 -0.89
N GLU A 111 -17.51 -10.68 -1.31
CA GLU A 111 -16.68 -11.66 -0.61
C GLU A 111 -15.18 -11.29 -0.66
N ASN A 112 -14.69 -10.73 -1.78
CA ASN A 112 -13.32 -10.21 -1.85
C ASN A 112 -13.07 -9.11 -0.81
N VAL A 113 -14.02 -8.19 -0.62
CA VAL A 113 -13.91 -7.09 0.36
C VAL A 113 -14.10 -7.59 1.79
N GLU A 114 -15.03 -8.52 2.04
CA GLU A 114 -15.30 -9.11 3.36
C GLU A 114 -14.13 -9.97 3.87
N TYR A 115 -13.40 -10.62 2.98
CA TYR A 115 -12.42 -11.65 3.31
C TYR A 115 -11.39 -11.25 4.39
N PRO A 116 -10.78 -10.04 4.37
CA PRO A 116 -9.87 -9.62 5.44
C PRO A 116 -10.52 -9.54 6.82
N LEU A 117 -11.80 -9.20 6.89
CA LEU A 117 -12.55 -9.15 8.16
C LEU A 117 -12.85 -10.55 8.70
N LEU A 118 -13.06 -11.52 7.81
CA LEU A 118 -13.22 -12.92 8.16
C LEU A 118 -11.95 -13.47 8.82
N LEU A 119 -10.78 -13.16 8.24
CA LEU A 119 -9.48 -13.62 8.74
C LEU A 119 -9.15 -13.10 10.15
N ILE A 120 -9.62 -11.90 10.50
CA ILE A 120 -9.43 -11.35 11.85
C ILE A 120 -10.54 -11.76 12.84
N GLY A 121 -11.43 -12.69 12.44
CA GLY A 121 -12.48 -13.24 13.31
C GLY A 121 -13.61 -12.27 13.65
N MET A 122 -13.87 -11.25 12.80
CA MET A 122 -14.96 -10.29 13.06
C MET A 122 -16.33 -10.98 12.99
N PRO A 123 -17.29 -10.68 13.90
CA PRO A 123 -18.64 -11.24 13.88
C PRO A 123 -19.38 -10.96 12.56
N ALA A 124 -20.16 -11.93 12.07
CA ALA A 124 -20.81 -11.90 10.75
C ALA A 124 -21.63 -10.61 10.51
N LYS A 125 -22.44 -10.18 11.46
CA LYS A 125 -23.25 -8.96 11.36
C LYS A 125 -22.39 -7.72 11.13
N GLN A 126 -21.30 -7.56 11.90
CA GLN A 126 -20.38 -6.43 11.75
C GLN A 126 -19.62 -6.47 10.42
N ARG A 127 -19.21 -7.67 9.96
CA ARG A 127 -18.58 -7.84 8.64
C ARG A 127 -19.53 -7.38 7.54
N GLN A 128 -20.78 -7.83 7.57
CA GLN A 128 -21.79 -7.48 6.58
C GLN A 128 -22.01 -5.96 6.53
N GLU A 129 -22.23 -5.32 7.66
CA GLU A 129 -22.46 -3.87 7.75
C GLU A 129 -21.27 -3.09 7.18
N ARG A 130 -20.03 -3.42 7.59
CA ARG A 130 -18.82 -2.76 7.11
C ARG A 130 -18.57 -3.00 5.62
N THR A 131 -18.78 -4.22 5.15
CA THR A 131 -18.55 -4.56 3.74
C THR A 131 -19.52 -3.83 2.82
N LEU A 132 -20.79 -3.75 3.17
CA LEU A 132 -21.78 -3.00 2.41
C LEU A 132 -21.47 -1.51 2.37
N ALA A 133 -21.16 -0.91 3.52
CA ALA A 133 -20.78 0.49 3.59
C ALA A 133 -19.50 0.80 2.78
N MET A 134 -18.51 -0.10 2.80
CA MET A 134 -17.28 0.07 2.02
C MET A 134 -17.55 -0.02 0.51
N LEU A 135 -18.38 -0.97 0.07
CA LEU A 135 -18.76 -1.09 -1.34
C LEU A 135 -19.53 0.11 -1.85
N GLU A 136 -20.40 0.68 -1.02
CA GLU A 136 -21.10 1.94 -1.31
C GLU A 136 -20.10 3.10 -1.43
N ALA A 137 -19.17 3.23 -0.48
CA ALA A 137 -18.15 4.30 -0.48
C ALA A 137 -17.25 4.29 -1.72
N VAL A 138 -16.97 3.10 -2.31
CA VAL A 138 -16.22 2.98 -3.56
C VAL A 138 -17.10 2.95 -4.82
N GLY A 139 -18.42 3.12 -4.69
CA GLY A 139 -19.39 3.16 -5.81
C GLY A 139 -19.64 1.81 -6.47
N LEU A 140 -19.66 0.71 -5.70
CA LEU A 140 -19.85 -0.65 -6.20
C LEU A 140 -21.03 -1.39 -5.52
N ALA A 141 -21.99 -0.67 -4.95
CA ALA A 141 -23.15 -1.25 -4.28
C ALA A 141 -23.92 -2.24 -5.17
N ASP A 142 -24.15 -1.86 -6.44
CA ASP A 142 -24.88 -2.68 -7.41
C ASP A 142 -24.09 -3.88 -7.94
N GLN A 143 -22.75 -3.76 -7.98
CA GLN A 143 -21.84 -4.81 -8.46
C GLN A 143 -21.41 -5.79 -7.37
N ARG A 144 -21.93 -5.68 -6.15
CA ARG A 144 -21.50 -6.50 -5.00
C ARG A 144 -21.53 -8.01 -5.22
N ARG A 145 -22.44 -8.50 -6.09
CA ARG A 145 -22.56 -9.92 -6.42
C ARG A 145 -21.76 -10.37 -7.63
N HIS A 146 -21.17 -9.42 -8.40
CA HIS A 146 -20.36 -9.74 -9.57
C HIS A 146 -19.02 -10.36 -9.15
N ARG A 147 -18.57 -11.33 -9.93
CA ARG A 147 -17.22 -11.90 -9.82
C ARG A 147 -16.21 -11.06 -10.62
N PRO A 148 -14.92 -11.18 -10.39
CA PRO A 148 -13.89 -10.39 -11.09
C PRO A 148 -13.96 -10.45 -12.62
N ASN A 149 -14.37 -11.57 -13.20
CA ASN A 149 -14.55 -11.72 -14.66
C ASN A 149 -15.76 -10.93 -15.22
N GLN A 150 -16.65 -10.44 -14.38
CA GLN A 150 -17.83 -9.65 -14.72
C GLN A 150 -17.63 -8.15 -14.46
N LEU A 151 -16.43 -7.76 -13.98
CA LEU A 151 -16.09 -6.39 -13.61
C LEU A 151 -15.13 -5.76 -14.62
N SER A 152 -15.30 -4.46 -14.90
CA SER A 152 -14.31 -3.68 -15.66
C SER A 152 -13.01 -3.54 -14.89
N GLY A 153 -11.93 -3.07 -15.54
CA GLY A 153 -10.64 -2.81 -14.89
C GLY A 153 -10.76 -1.85 -13.71
N GLY A 154 -11.43 -0.72 -13.89
CA GLY A 154 -11.68 0.25 -12.83
C GLY A 154 -12.53 -0.29 -11.68
N GLN A 155 -13.54 -1.12 -11.98
CA GLN A 155 -14.35 -1.78 -10.94
C GLN A 155 -13.51 -2.79 -10.14
N LYS A 156 -12.65 -3.58 -10.80
CA LYS A 156 -11.70 -4.48 -10.12
C LYS A 156 -10.77 -3.73 -9.19
N GLN A 157 -10.26 -2.57 -9.65
CA GLN A 157 -9.38 -1.73 -8.84
C GLN A 157 -10.10 -1.15 -7.63
N ARG A 158 -11.36 -0.70 -7.79
CA ARG A 158 -12.20 -0.24 -6.66
C ARG A 158 -12.44 -1.35 -5.64
N VAL A 159 -12.66 -2.61 -6.09
CA VAL A 159 -12.75 -3.78 -5.18
C VAL A 159 -11.43 -4.01 -4.45
N ALA A 160 -10.27 -3.93 -5.14
CA ALA A 160 -8.96 -4.11 -4.52
C ALA A 160 -8.67 -3.03 -3.47
N ILE A 161 -9.03 -1.77 -3.75
CA ILE A 161 -8.92 -0.65 -2.80
C ILE A 161 -9.86 -0.87 -1.59
N ALA A 162 -11.12 -1.22 -1.83
CA ALA A 162 -12.08 -1.52 -0.76
C ALA A 162 -11.58 -2.63 0.15
N ARG A 163 -11.06 -3.73 -0.44
CA ARG A 163 -10.45 -4.85 0.29
C ARG A 163 -9.25 -4.41 1.13
N ALA A 164 -8.42 -3.51 0.61
CA ALA A 164 -7.27 -2.98 1.32
C ALA A 164 -7.69 -2.14 2.54
N LEU A 165 -8.71 -1.31 2.37
CA LEU A 165 -9.16 -0.32 3.36
C LEU A 165 -10.11 -0.86 4.43
N ILE A 166 -10.80 -1.98 4.19
CA ILE A 166 -11.89 -2.49 5.04
C ILE A 166 -11.48 -2.74 6.50
N LYS A 167 -10.20 -3.02 6.73
CA LYS A 167 -9.65 -3.25 8.07
C LYS A 167 -9.08 -2.00 8.74
N HIS A 168 -9.19 -0.81 8.12
CA HIS A 168 -8.63 0.46 8.57
C HIS A 168 -7.11 0.37 8.86
N PRO A 169 -6.28 0.09 7.83
CA PRO A 169 -4.84 0.00 8.01
C PRO A 169 -4.23 1.38 8.26
N GLU A 170 -3.05 1.42 8.93
CA GLU A 170 -2.24 2.65 9.06
C GLU A 170 -1.57 3.04 7.73
N ILE A 171 -1.22 2.01 6.92
CA ILE A 171 -0.49 2.17 5.65
C ILE A 171 -1.18 1.36 4.55
N VAL A 172 -1.35 2.00 3.39
CA VAL A 172 -1.67 1.32 2.12
C VAL A 172 -0.47 1.46 1.19
N LEU A 173 0.09 0.33 0.78
CA LEU A 173 1.14 0.23 -0.22
C LEU A 173 0.51 -0.09 -1.57
N ALA A 174 0.82 0.69 -2.60
CA ALA A 174 0.28 0.51 -3.94
C ALA A 174 1.41 0.48 -4.98
N ASP A 175 1.56 -0.66 -5.64
CA ASP A 175 2.54 -0.84 -6.71
C ASP A 175 1.84 -0.67 -8.06
N GLU A 176 2.15 0.43 -8.76
CA GLU A 176 1.58 0.81 -10.07
C GLU A 176 0.03 0.70 -10.13
N PRO A 177 -0.72 1.36 -9.23
CA PRO A 177 -2.15 1.09 -9.04
C PRO A 177 -3.05 1.50 -10.21
N THR A 178 -2.54 2.24 -11.18
CA THR A 178 -3.28 2.72 -12.36
C THR A 178 -2.76 2.16 -13.68
N ALA A 179 -1.68 1.38 -13.68
CA ALA A 179 -1.00 0.94 -14.90
C ALA A 179 -1.88 0.11 -15.86
N ASN A 180 -2.92 -0.56 -15.36
CA ASN A 180 -3.86 -1.38 -16.15
C ASN A 180 -5.20 -0.67 -16.41
N LEU A 181 -5.24 0.67 -16.28
CA LEU A 181 -6.44 1.48 -16.45
C LEU A 181 -6.23 2.52 -17.56
N ASP A 182 -7.30 2.92 -18.21
CA ASP A 182 -7.29 4.11 -19.04
C ASP A 182 -7.11 5.38 -18.19
N SER A 183 -6.65 6.46 -18.79
CA SER A 183 -6.29 7.71 -18.08
C SER A 183 -7.45 8.26 -17.24
N HIS A 184 -8.68 8.27 -17.79
CA HIS A 184 -9.85 8.81 -17.09
C HIS A 184 -10.23 7.96 -15.87
N THR A 185 -10.23 6.62 -16.03
CA THR A 185 -10.46 5.70 -14.93
C THR A 185 -9.35 5.80 -13.88
N GLY A 186 -8.08 5.95 -14.32
CA GLY A 186 -6.93 6.16 -13.45
C GLY A 186 -7.10 7.40 -12.56
N GLU A 187 -7.49 8.55 -13.14
CA GLU A 187 -7.78 9.77 -12.38
C GLU A 187 -8.86 9.58 -11.31
N GLN A 188 -9.96 8.92 -11.67
CA GLN A 188 -11.03 8.62 -10.70
C GLN A 188 -10.56 7.73 -9.54
N ILE A 189 -9.66 6.78 -9.80
CA ILE A 189 -9.07 5.94 -8.77
C ILE A 189 -8.19 6.75 -7.83
N ILE A 190 -7.40 7.68 -8.36
CA ILE A 190 -6.56 8.56 -7.55
C ILE A 190 -7.40 9.50 -6.70
N ASP A 191 -8.45 10.10 -7.26
CA ASP A 191 -9.38 10.94 -6.50
C ASP A 191 -10.04 10.18 -5.35
N LEU A 192 -10.45 8.91 -5.60
CA LEU A 192 -10.97 8.02 -4.57
C LEU A 192 -9.94 7.79 -3.46
N MET A 193 -8.69 7.49 -3.81
CA MET A 193 -7.62 7.25 -2.83
C MET A 193 -7.32 8.51 -2.00
N HIS A 194 -7.28 9.70 -2.61
CA HIS A 194 -7.12 10.96 -1.88
C HIS A 194 -8.29 11.26 -0.95
N LYS A 195 -9.52 11.01 -1.40
CA LYS A 195 -10.70 11.16 -0.54
C LYS A 195 -10.58 10.27 0.70
N VAL A 196 -10.26 9.00 0.50
CA VAL A 196 -10.14 8.04 1.60
C VAL A 196 -8.95 8.38 2.51
N GLN A 197 -7.82 8.82 1.97
CA GLN A 197 -6.67 9.26 2.77
C GLN A 197 -7.08 10.34 3.77
N ARG A 198 -7.84 11.35 3.32
CA ARG A 198 -8.30 12.44 4.19
C ARG A 198 -9.34 12.00 5.21
N GLU A 199 -10.33 11.20 4.78
CA GLU A 199 -11.43 10.75 5.62
C GLU A 199 -10.99 9.75 6.70
N GLN A 200 -10.12 8.80 6.33
CA GLN A 200 -9.67 7.72 7.22
C GLN A 200 -8.30 7.97 7.86
N LYS A 201 -7.63 9.09 7.50
CA LYS A 201 -6.30 9.46 8.00
C LYS A 201 -5.25 8.36 7.76
N VAL A 202 -5.37 7.62 6.67
CA VAL A 202 -4.45 6.55 6.26
C VAL A 202 -3.26 7.14 5.50
N SER A 203 -2.08 6.53 5.63
CA SER A 203 -0.90 6.88 4.85
C SER A 203 -0.87 6.05 3.57
N PHE A 204 -0.78 6.67 2.40
CA PHE A 204 -0.58 5.98 1.13
C PHE A 204 0.87 6.10 0.67
N ILE A 205 1.46 4.99 0.26
CA ILE A 205 2.80 4.93 -0.32
C ILE A 205 2.69 4.19 -1.64
N PHE A 206 2.97 4.91 -2.73
CA PHE A 206 2.86 4.38 -4.09
C PHE A 206 4.23 4.20 -4.73
N SER A 207 4.35 3.20 -5.59
CA SER A 207 5.33 3.24 -6.66
C SER A 207 4.63 3.57 -7.97
N SER A 208 5.17 4.51 -8.75
CA SER A 208 4.71 4.76 -10.11
C SER A 208 5.76 5.53 -10.92
N HIS A 209 5.61 5.45 -12.24
CA HIS A 209 6.31 6.28 -13.20
C HIS A 209 5.36 7.24 -13.95
N ASP A 210 4.07 7.24 -13.60
CA ASP A 210 3.05 8.09 -14.22
C ASP A 210 3.19 9.55 -13.72
N PRO A 211 3.47 10.52 -14.65
CA PRO A 211 3.61 11.94 -14.29
C PRO A 211 2.36 12.54 -13.64
N GLN A 212 1.16 12.09 -14.01
CA GLN A 212 -0.09 12.58 -13.44
C GLN A 212 -0.21 12.21 -11.96
N LEU A 213 0.16 10.97 -11.62
CA LEU A 213 0.23 10.51 -10.24
C LEU A 213 1.28 11.27 -9.44
N ILE A 214 2.46 11.46 -10.02
CA ILE A 214 3.58 12.16 -9.38
C ILE A 214 3.19 13.61 -9.03
N SER A 215 2.46 14.30 -9.91
CA SER A 215 2.01 15.69 -9.68
C SER A 215 1.04 15.83 -8.51
N ARG A 216 0.37 14.75 -8.12
CA ARG A 216 -0.59 14.72 -7.01
C ARG A 216 0.02 14.26 -5.68
N ALA A 217 1.30 13.90 -5.68
CA ALA A 217 2.00 13.48 -4.47
C ALA A 217 2.26 14.66 -3.53
N GLU A 218 2.06 14.43 -2.24
CA GLU A 218 2.44 15.39 -1.20
C GLU A 218 3.94 15.25 -0.86
N ASP A 219 4.48 14.02 -0.97
CA ASP A 219 5.90 13.71 -0.80
C ASP A 219 6.39 12.81 -1.93
N THR A 220 7.58 13.06 -2.45
CA THR A 220 8.17 12.25 -3.52
C THR A 220 9.61 11.88 -3.18
N PHE A 221 9.92 10.59 -3.31
CA PHE A 221 11.26 10.03 -3.17
C PHE A 221 11.70 9.44 -4.51
N VAL A 222 12.78 9.95 -5.08
CA VAL A 222 13.29 9.50 -6.38
C VAL A 222 14.38 8.46 -6.15
N ILE A 223 14.15 7.25 -6.64
CA ILE A 223 15.07 6.12 -6.53
C ILE A 223 15.68 5.82 -7.90
N ARG A 224 17.01 5.69 -7.95
CA ARG A 224 17.76 5.26 -9.11
C ARG A 224 18.86 4.28 -8.69
N ASP A 225 18.95 3.15 -9.37
CA ASP A 225 19.97 2.10 -9.11
C ASP A 225 20.04 1.69 -7.63
N GLY A 226 18.88 1.57 -6.99
CA GLY A 226 18.77 1.20 -5.59
C GLY A 226 19.12 2.31 -4.60
N GLN A 227 19.35 3.55 -5.02
CA GLN A 227 19.73 4.68 -4.16
C GLN A 227 18.68 5.80 -4.20
N LEU A 228 18.54 6.52 -3.10
CA LEU A 228 17.77 7.76 -3.04
C LEU A 228 18.59 8.89 -3.68
N VAL A 229 18.08 9.45 -4.80
CA VAL A 229 18.77 10.55 -5.50
C VAL A 229 18.13 11.91 -5.26
N GLU A 230 16.84 11.94 -4.90
CA GLU A 230 16.13 13.18 -4.63
C GLU A 230 14.96 12.95 -3.66
N GLN A 231 14.70 13.90 -2.80
CA GLN A 231 13.52 13.97 -1.95
C GLN A 231 12.84 15.32 -2.12
N ARG A 232 11.55 15.30 -2.42
CA ARG A 232 10.69 16.48 -2.47
C ARG A 232 9.62 16.33 -1.41
N ALA A 233 9.58 17.22 -0.45
CA ALA A 233 8.54 17.32 0.55
C ALA A 233 7.60 18.45 0.16
N GLY A 234 6.32 18.16 -0.03
CA GLY A 234 5.30 19.19 -0.18
C GLY A 234 5.15 19.97 1.13
N GLU A 235 5.00 21.30 1.03
CA GLU A 235 4.62 22.12 2.18
C GLU A 235 3.27 21.63 2.70
N GLY A 236 3.18 21.37 4.00
CA GLY A 236 1.94 20.94 4.65
C GLY A 236 0.88 22.03 4.53
N GLN A 237 -0.23 21.74 3.87
CA GLN A 237 -1.47 22.52 4.01
C GLN A 237 -2.19 22.14 5.31
#